data_63c2efe873670590d1a83e97b33f7937
#
_entry.id   63c2efe873670590d1a83e97b33f7937
#
_cell.length_a   1.000
_cell.length_b   1.000
_cell.length_c   1.000
_cell.angle_alpha   90.00
_cell.angle_beta   90.00
_cell.angle_gamma   90.00
#
_symmetry.space_group_name_H-M   'P 1'
#
loop_
_entity.id
_entity.type
_entity.pdbx_description
1 polymer ?
#
loop_
_entity_poly.entity_id
_entity_poly.type
_entity_poly.pdbx_seq_one_letter_code
_entity_poly.pdbx_strand_id
1 'polypeptide(L)'
;SNLTGRDYKEQTLLGEDARASYVLDAGINLLYTAAWYQIDALPSRSINAPLSTARLYGPLCMAIDVVRYSIDLPPLNVGEVITLHPVGAYNLSQSMQFISYRPAVVMIGANGKPEIIRTREVLDDVQRPERLPAHLNKMP
;
A
#
# COMPACT_ATOMS: atom_id res chain seq x y z
N SER A 1 -2.75 2.26 6.23
CA SER A 1 -2.53 3.04 4.99
C SER A 1 -3.27 4.36 5.04
N ASN A 2 -2.69 5.38 4.47
CA ASN A 2 -3.30 6.69 4.30
C ASN A 2 -3.66 6.90 2.83
N LEU A 3 -4.72 7.65 2.57
CA LEU A 3 -5.04 8.12 1.24
C LEU A 3 -4.08 9.25 0.87
N THR A 4 -3.34 9.09 -0.22
CA THR A 4 -2.31 10.04 -0.66
C THR A 4 -2.67 10.77 -1.94
N GLY A 5 -3.70 10.30 -2.65
CA GLY A 5 -4.11 10.81 -3.95
C GLY A 5 -5.37 11.67 -3.92
N ARG A 6 -5.77 12.09 -5.10
CA ARG A 6 -7.05 12.73 -5.34
C ARG A 6 -8.12 11.68 -5.59
N ASP A 7 -9.33 11.97 -5.18
CA ASP A 7 -10.51 11.22 -5.58
C ASP A 7 -10.79 11.48 -7.07
N TYR A 8 -10.59 10.47 -7.91
CA TYR A 8 -10.92 10.53 -9.32
C TYR A 8 -12.20 9.73 -9.55
N LYS A 9 -13.25 10.40 -9.98
CA LYS A 9 -14.39 9.72 -10.56
C LYS A 9 -14.00 9.24 -11.95
N GLU A 10 -13.67 7.99 -12.07
CA GLU A 10 -13.40 7.36 -13.36
C GLU A 10 -14.73 7.20 -14.12
N GLN A 11 -14.98 8.04 -15.11
CA GLN A 11 -15.95 7.71 -16.16
C GLN A 11 -15.30 6.62 -17.01
N THR A 12 -15.67 5.38 -16.76
CA THR A 12 -15.23 4.28 -17.61
C THR A 12 -15.82 4.46 -19.02
N LEU A 13 -14.99 4.25 -20.02
CA LEU A 13 -15.40 4.15 -21.44
C LEU A 13 -16.43 3.02 -21.72
N LEU A 14 -16.91 2.33 -20.72
CA LEU A 14 -17.81 1.18 -20.77
C LEU A 14 -19.02 1.34 -19.84
N GLY A 15 -19.74 2.48 -19.90
CA GLY A 15 -21.04 2.60 -19.27
C GLY A 15 -21.04 3.12 -17.82
N GLU A 16 -22.17 3.44 -17.33
CA GLU A 16 -22.59 4.30 -16.21
C GLU A 16 -22.06 4.03 -14.79
N ASP A 17 -21.02 3.22 -14.59
CA ASP A 17 -20.44 2.96 -13.27
C ASP A 17 -19.32 3.95 -12.96
N ALA A 18 -19.70 5.15 -12.54
CA ALA A 18 -18.76 6.09 -11.94
C ALA A 18 -18.24 5.50 -10.62
N ARG A 19 -17.05 4.90 -10.66
CA ARG A 19 -16.37 4.37 -9.46
C ARG A 19 -15.46 5.44 -8.88
N ALA A 20 -15.53 5.63 -7.57
CA ALA A 20 -14.51 6.41 -6.87
C ALA A 20 -13.17 5.67 -6.96
N SER A 21 -12.08 6.41 -7.18
CA SER A 21 -10.73 5.87 -7.21
C SER A 21 -9.91 6.51 -6.09
N TYR A 22 -9.32 5.68 -5.23
CA TYR A 22 -8.48 6.11 -4.13
C TYR A 22 -7.06 5.59 -4.30
N VAL A 23 -6.08 6.47 -4.17
CA VAL A 23 -4.67 6.11 -4.16
C VAL A 23 -4.17 6.05 -2.71
N LEU A 24 -3.63 4.90 -2.34
CA LEU A 24 -3.11 4.62 -1.01
C LEU A 24 -1.61 4.91 -0.94
N ASP A 25 -1.07 4.98 0.27
CA ASP A 25 0.36 5.00 0.53
C ASP A 25 0.99 3.59 0.62
N ALA A 26 0.20 2.53 0.40
CA ALA A 26 0.63 1.14 0.32
C ALA A 26 0.07 0.49 -0.94
N GLY A 27 0.93 -0.13 -1.73
CA GLY A 27 0.57 -0.82 -2.96
C GLY A 27 1.08 -2.25 -2.99
N ILE A 28 1.16 -2.85 -4.16
CA ILE A 28 1.62 -4.23 -4.35
C ILE A 28 3.06 -4.45 -3.89
N ASN A 29 3.87 -3.40 -3.75
CA ASN A 29 5.20 -3.48 -3.15
C ASN A 29 5.17 -4.00 -1.70
N LEU A 30 4.08 -3.77 -0.98
CA LEU A 30 3.86 -4.25 0.39
C LEU A 30 2.77 -5.32 0.48
N LEU A 31 1.87 -5.35 -0.50
CA LEU A 31 0.65 -6.14 -0.52
C LEU A 31 0.59 -7.01 -1.78
N TYR A 32 1.68 -7.70 -2.10
CA TYR A 32 1.78 -8.49 -3.34
C TYR A 32 0.66 -9.54 -3.46
N THR A 33 0.17 -10.04 -2.34
CA THR A 33 -0.95 -10.97 -2.31
C THR A 33 -2.29 -10.39 -2.80
N ALA A 34 -2.39 -9.07 -2.96
CA ALA A 34 -3.57 -8.43 -3.58
C ALA A 34 -3.84 -8.93 -5.01
N ALA A 35 -2.78 -9.45 -5.69
CA ALA A 35 -2.92 -10.07 -7.01
C ALA A 35 -3.66 -11.42 -6.97
N TRP A 36 -3.73 -12.08 -5.80
CA TRP A 36 -4.29 -13.44 -5.67
C TRP A 36 -5.48 -13.52 -4.72
N TYR A 37 -5.48 -12.68 -3.68
CA TYR A 37 -6.49 -12.70 -2.64
C TYR A 37 -7.22 -11.36 -2.57
N GLN A 38 -8.47 -11.42 -2.20
CA GLN A 38 -9.22 -10.22 -1.90
C GLN A 38 -8.79 -9.67 -0.55
N ILE A 39 -8.29 -8.44 -0.55
CA ILE A 39 -7.94 -7.67 0.65
C ILE A 39 -9.11 -6.76 0.97
N ASP A 40 -9.60 -6.82 2.18
CA ASP A 40 -10.64 -5.92 2.66
C ASP A 40 -10.04 -4.61 3.17
N ALA A 41 -10.82 -3.55 3.10
CA ALA A 41 -10.43 -2.23 3.53
C ALA A 41 -11.50 -1.64 4.45
N LEU A 42 -11.08 -1.22 5.65
CA LEU A 42 -11.96 -0.61 6.64
C LEU A 42 -11.44 0.79 6.98
N PRO A 43 -12.29 1.83 6.86
CA PRO A 43 -11.96 3.15 7.40
C PRO A 43 -11.65 3.07 8.89
N SER A 44 -10.65 3.82 9.37
CA SER A 44 -10.26 3.82 10.79
C SER A 44 -11.31 4.50 11.70
N ARG A 45 -12.23 5.23 11.09
CA ARG A 45 -13.36 5.85 11.79
C ARG A 45 -14.69 5.41 11.19
N SER A 46 -15.73 5.40 11.98
CA SER A 46 -17.09 5.19 11.49
C SER A 46 -17.53 6.37 10.63
N ILE A 47 -18.00 6.09 9.43
CA ILE A 47 -18.53 7.08 8.49
C ILE A 47 -19.99 6.71 8.21
N ASN A 48 -20.90 7.58 8.66
CA ASN A 48 -22.33 7.39 8.41
C ASN A 48 -22.72 8.02 7.06
N ALA A 49 -22.37 7.32 5.98
CA ALA A 49 -22.68 7.74 4.62
C ALA A 49 -23.00 6.50 3.76
N PRO A 50 -23.75 6.64 2.67
CA PRO A 50 -24.00 5.54 1.75
C PRO A 50 -22.69 4.98 1.18
N LEU A 51 -22.63 3.66 1.06
CA LEU A 51 -21.53 2.99 0.40
C LEU A 51 -21.64 3.17 -1.11
N SER A 52 -20.52 3.35 -1.76
CA SER A 52 -20.40 3.36 -3.21
C SER A 52 -19.22 2.50 -3.66
N THR A 53 -19.34 1.93 -4.85
CA THR A 53 -18.25 1.11 -5.40
C THR A 53 -17.03 1.97 -5.68
N ALA A 54 -15.89 1.54 -5.15
CA ALA A 54 -14.61 2.20 -5.28
C ALA A 54 -13.53 1.25 -5.78
N ARG A 55 -12.43 1.82 -6.27
CA ARG A 55 -11.20 1.11 -6.64
C ARG A 55 -10.05 1.64 -5.80
N LEU A 56 -9.20 0.74 -5.30
CA LEU A 56 -8.04 1.09 -4.51
C LEU A 56 -6.76 0.84 -5.30
N TYR A 57 -5.99 1.88 -5.54
CA TYR A 57 -4.68 1.83 -6.17
C TYR A 57 -3.58 2.00 -5.13
N GLY A 58 -2.41 1.44 -5.39
CA GLY A 58 -1.19 1.78 -4.67
C GLY A 58 -0.50 3.03 -5.25
N PRO A 59 0.61 3.46 -4.64
CA PRO A 59 1.32 4.68 -5.01
C PRO A 59 2.34 4.49 -6.14
N LEU A 60 2.47 3.29 -6.69
CA LEU A 60 3.52 2.96 -7.64
C LEU A 60 3.13 3.37 -9.07
N CYS A 61 4.12 3.71 -9.89
CA CYS A 61 3.91 3.96 -11.32
C CYS A 61 3.82 2.66 -12.14
N MET A 62 3.00 1.72 -11.69
CA MET A 62 2.81 0.41 -12.31
C MET A 62 1.32 0.15 -12.56
N ALA A 63 0.98 -0.28 -13.76
CA ALA A 63 -0.41 -0.60 -14.11
C ALA A 63 -1.01 -1.73 -13.25
N ILE A 64 -0.17 -2.59 -12.68
CA ILE A 64 -0.59 -3.68 -11.82
C ILE A 64 -0.76 -3.26 -10.35
N ASP A 65 -0.48 -2.00 -10.00
CA ASP A 65 -0.56 -1.53 -8.62
C ASP A 65 -2.01 -1.22 -8.21
N VAL A 66 -2.81 -2.26 -8.23
CA VAL A 66 -4.22 -2.24 -7.84
C VAL A 66 -4.40 -3.15 -6.63
N VAL A 67 -4.74 -2.55 -5.49
CA VAL A 67 -5.01 -3.29 -4.24
C VAL A 67 -6.40 -3.93 -4.28
N ARG A 68 -7.39 -3.21 -4.83
CA ARG A 68 -8.76 -3.73 -5.04
C ARG A 68 -9.36 -3.12 -6.29
N TYR A 69 -9.84 -3.95 -7.19
CA TYR A 69 -10.54 -3.52 -8.39
C TYR A 69 -11.97 -3.05 -8.11
N SER A 70 -12.57 -3.57 -7.06
CA SER A 70 -13.94 -3.23 -6.68
C SER A 70 -14.15 -3.51 -5.19
N ILE A 71 -14.61 -2.51 -4.45
CA ILE A 71 -14.95 -2.59 -3.03
C ILE A 71 -15.98 -1.51 -2.71
N ASP A 72 -16.95 -1.80 -1.86
CA ASP A 72 -17.91 -0.80 -1.43
C ASP A 72 -17.39 -0.07 -0.19
N LEU A 73 -17.21 1.24 -0.33
CA LEU A 73 -16.70 2.12 0.71
C LEU A 73 -17.58 3.36 0.87
N PRO A 74 -17.66 3.94 2.06
CA PRO A 74 -18.18 5.27 2.22
C PRO A 74 -17.25 6.28 1.55
N PRO A 75 -17.69 7.51 1.24
CA PRO A 75 -16.82 8.54 0.69
C PRO A 75 -15.68 8.86 1.66
N LEU A 76 -14.45 8.85 1.13
CA LEU A 76 -13.23 9.09 1.89
C LEU A 76 -12.54 10.36 1.40
N ASN A 77 -11.90 11.09 2.32
CA ASN A 77 -11.10 12.26 2.03
C ASN A 77 -9.61 11.92 2.04
N VAL A 78 -8.81 12.74 1.33
CA VAL A 78 -7.35 12.64 1.39
C VAL A 78 -6.86 12.82 2.84
N GLY A 79 -5.94 11.94 3.26
CA GLY A 79 -5.41 11.91 4.62
C GLY A 79 -6.18 11.00 5.58
N GLU A 80 -7.30 10.42 5.16
CA GLU A 80 -8.00 9.43 5.98
C GLU A 80 -7.24 8.10 6.01
N VAL A 81 -7.30 7.45 7.18
CA VAL A 81 -6.61 6.17 7.39
C VAL A 81 -7.57 5.02 7.15
N ILE A 82 -7.14 4.04 6.38
CA ILE A 82 -7.83 2.77 6.21
C ILE A 82 -6.96 1.60 6.69
N THR A 83 -7.59 0.59 7.22
CA THR A 83 -6.95 -0.68 7.59
C THR A 83 -7.22 -1.70 6.51
N LEU A 84 -6.15 -2.31 5.99
CA LEU A 84 -6.22 -3.39 5.01
C LEU A 84 -6.01 -4.73 5.70
N HIS A 85 -6.88 -5.71 5.43
CA HIS A 85 -6.84 -7.05 6.04
C HIS A 85 -7.52 -8.12 5.17
N PRO A 86 -7.20 -9.42 5.37
CA PRO A 86 -6.05 -9.96 6.08
C PRO A 86 -4.79 -9.85 5.20
N VAL A 87 -3.68 -9.35 5.75
CA VAL A 87 -2.43 -9.13 5.00
C VAL A 87 -1.20 -9.75 5.66
N GLY A 88 -1.39 -10.63 6.64
CA GLY A 88 -0.28 -11.22 7.42
C GLY A 88 0.57 -12.20 6.62
N ALA A 89 -0.06 -13.14 5.91
CA ALA A 89 0.64 -14.20 5.21
C ALA A 89 1.32 -13.67 3.93
N TYR A 90 2.55 -14.13 3.70
CA TYR A 90 3.40 -13.89 2.52
C TYR A 90 3.85 -12.44 2.29
N ASN A 91 3.09 -11.43 2.64
CA ASN A 91 3.37 -10.04 2.27
C ASN A 91 4.71 -9.52 2.82
N LEU A 92 5.10 -9.89 4.04
CA LEU A 92 6.38 -9.47 4.60
C LEU A 92 7.59 -10.06 3.86
N SER A 93 7.49 -11.30 3.39
CA SER A 93 8.56 -11.98 2.65
C SER A 93 8.62 -11.58 1.17
N GLN A 94 7.47 -11.21 0.59
CA GLN A 94 7.35 -10.80 -0.80
C GLN A 94 7.41 -9.28 -1.00
N SER A 95 7.56 -8.52 0.08
CA SER A 95 7.66 -7.06 -0.02
C SER A 95 8.89 -6.65 -0.81
N MET A 96 8.72 -5.74 -1.76
CA MET A 96 9.78 -5.22 -2.61
C MET A 96 10.09 -3.75 -2.29
N GLN A 97 11.29 -3.30 -2.68
CA GLN A 97 11.80 -1.94 -2.43
C GLN A 97 11.65 -1.05 -3.67
N PHE A 98 10.60 -1.26 -4.45
CA PHE A 98 10.34 -0.43 -5.62
C PHE A 98 9.75 0.92 -5.18
N ILE A 99 10.44 2.01 -5.53
CA ILE A 99 10.09 3.42 -5.23
C ILE A 99 10.21 3.78 -3.75
N SER A 100 9.91 2.88 -2.81
CA SER A 100 9.94 3.17 -1.39
C SER A 100 10.65 2.08 -0.59
N TYR A 101 11.23 2.46 0.55
CA TYR A 101 11.78 1.52 1.52
C TYR A 101 10.67 0.78 2.24
N ARG A 102 10.98 -0.44 2.72
CA ARG A 102 10.03 -1.20 3.52
C ARG A 102 9.71 -0.46 4.82
N PRO A 103 8.43 -0.36 5.20
CA PRO A 103 8.03 0.30 6.45
C PRO A 103 8.43 -0.51 7.67
N ALA A 104 8.34 0.13 8.83
CA ALA A 104 8.42 -0.56 10.10
C ALA A 104 7.31 -1.62 10.25
N VAL A 105 7.60 -2.69 10.97
CA VAL A 105 6.61 -3.70 11.37
C VAL A 105 6.41 -3.62 12.86
N VAL A 106 5.16 -3.54 13.26
CA VAL A 106 4.74 -3.46 14.66
C VAL A 106 3.92 -4.70 15.00
N MET A 107 4.24 -5.32 16.09
CA MET A 107 3.45 -6.38 16.69
C MET A 107 2.62 -5.81 17.84
N ILE A 108 1.35 -6.18 17.91
CA ILE A 108 0.51 -5.88 19.07
C ILE A 108 0.50 -7.12 19.95
N GLY A 109 1.10 -7.00 21.13
CA GLY A 109 1.15 -8.09 22.12
C GLY A 109 -0.23 -8.36 22.73
N ALA A 110 -0.32 -9.46 23.49
CA ALA A 110 -1.54 -9.84 24.20
C ALA A 110 -2.00 -8.79 25.24
N ASN A 111 -1.08 -7.95 25.70
CA ASN A 111 -1.34 -6.81 26.58
C ASN A 111 -1.83 -5.54 25.84
N GLY A 112 -2.03 -5.62 24.54
CA GLY A 112 -2.43 -4.51 23.67
C GLY A 112 -1.34 -3.48 23.37
N LYS A 113 -0.09 -3.70 23.84
CA LYS A 113 1.01 -2.77 23.61
C LYS A 113 1.69 -3.02 22.26
N PRO A 114 1.92 -1.95 21.47
CA PRO A 114 2.66 -2.06 20.23
C PRO A 114 4.17 -2.17 20.48
N GLU A 115 4.83 -3.09 19.77
CA GLU A 115 6.27 -3.29 19.78
C GLU A 115 6.82 -3.31 18.36
N ILE A 116 7.88 -2.56 18.08
CA ILE A 116 8.53 -2.58 16.77
C ILE A 116 9.36 -3.86 16.67
N ILE A 117 8.98 -4.76 15.76
CA ILE A 117 9.70 -6.01 15.47
C ILE A 117 10.56 -5.94 14.22
N ARG A 118 10.40 -4.90 13.40
CA ARG A 118 11.30 -4.52 12.30
C ARG A 118 11.29 -3.00 12.15
N THR A 119 12.45 -2.38 12.17
CA THR A 119 12.60 -0.96 11.91
C THR A 119 12.30 -0.63 10.44
N ARG A 120 11.94 0.62 10.15
CA ARG A 120 11.85 1.11 8.77
C ARG A 120 13.24 1.02 8.11
N GLU A 121 13.28 0.57 6.87
CA GLU A 121 14.51 0.57 6.07
C GLU A 121 14.97 2.00 5.74
N VAL A 122 16.28 2.12 5.64
CA VAL A 122 16.98 3.30 5.15
C VAL A 122 17.88 2.92 3.97
N LEU A 123 18.49 3.89 3.31
CA LEU A 123 19.36 3.66 2.14
C LEU A 123 20.46 2.64 2.43
N ASP A 124 21.09 2.74 3.58
CA ASP A 124 22.19 1.83 3.98
C ASP A 124 21.76 0.36 4.02
N ASP A 125 20.52 0.08 4.39
CA ASP A 125 19.99 -1.29 4.41
C ASP A 125 19.90 -1.88 3.00
N VAL A 126 19.60 -1.04 2.02
CA VAL A 126 19.49 -1.43 0.61
C VAL A 126 20.88 -1.56 -0.03
N GLN A 127 21.78 -0.61 0.22
CA GLN A 127 23.10 -0.54 -0.40
C GLN A 127 24.13 -1.47 0.24
N ARG A 128 23.94 -1.90 1.46
CA ARG A 128 24.90 -2.74 2.20
C ARG A 128 25.41 -3.95 1.44
N PRO A 129 24.64 -4.70 0.64
CA PRO A 129 25.13 -5.80 -0.17
C PRO A 129 25.89 -5.37 -1.43
N GLU A 130 25.78 -4.09 -1.84
CA GLU A 130 26.39 -3.59 -3.05
C GLU A 130 27.92 -3.49 -2.93
N ARG A 131 28.61 -3.73 -4.00
CA ARG A 131 30.07 -3.61 -4.08
C ARG A 131 30.47 -2.87 -5.34
N LEU A 132 31.31 -1.85 -5.19
CA LEU A 132 31.90 -1.17 -6.33
C LEU A 132 32.99 -2.06 -6.94
N PRO A 133 32.91 -2.40 -8.26
CA PRO A 133 33.93 -3.17 -8.93
C PRO A 133 35.30 -2.46 -8.88
N ALA A 134 36.39 -3.24 -8.75
CA ALA A 134 37.73 -2.70 -8.53
C ALA A 134 38.20 -1.73 -9.66
N HIS A 135 37.75 -1.94 -10.90
CA HIS A 135 38.09 -1.06 -12.02
C HIS A 135 37.44 0.32 -11.95
N LEU A 136 36.32 0.46 -11.23
CA LEU A 136 35.62 1.74 -11.02
C LEU A 136 36.18 2.52 -9.83
N ASN A 137 36.89 1.85 -8.92
CA ASN A 137 37.52 2.50 -7.75
C ASN A 137 38.71 3.39 -8.12
N LYS A 138 39.16 3.36 -9.39
CA LYS A 138 40.34 4.10 -9.89
C LYS A 138 39.95 5.29 -10.76
N MET A 139 38.70 5.66 -10.86
CA MET A 139 38.33 6.89 -11.54
C MET A 139 38.59 8.08 -10.61
N PRO A 140 39.33 9.11 -11.11
CA PRO A 140 39.64 10.30 -10.33
C PRO A 140 38.42 11.09 -9.94
#